data_a66e9aa4460589b8c0b5cfcbb3ee7ae9
#
_entry.id   a66e9aa4460589b8c0b5cfcbb3ee7ae9
#
_cell.length_a   1.000
_cell.length_b   1.000
_cell.length_c   1.000
_cell.angle_alpha   90.00
_cell.angle_beta   90.00
_cell.angle_gamma   90.00
#
_symmetry.space_group_name_H-M   'P 1'
#
loop_
_entity.id
_entity.type
_entity.pdbx_description
1 polymer ?
#
loop_
_entity_poly.entity_id
_entity_poly.type
_entity_poly.pdbx_seq_one_letter_code
_entity_poly.pdbx_strand_id
1 'polypeptide(L)'
;RSVRGYLADFEPLTDYADCLRYGTFTPFDACNFAVNIYDGGDTLSIVVDAGSHGTHVAGIASGHFPGQDAMNGTAPGAKIVSLKIGDTRLGSMETMTGLTRAVVSIIKNKCDLVNMSYGEAASAPNQGRFVRLAEELVHKHNVIFVASAGNAGPALSTVGAPGGTSDAIISVGAFVTPSFAKTGHSVRHPIEGAGAQYTWSSRGPTTDGERGVCISAPGGAVTSVPQSSTQLKQLMNGTSMSSPNACGGLALLVSAMKANKMRVTPSLVRRAAENSAKPVGTAGSAALTYGSGLLQVAAAWEYIRENAATDLVRALPDLRFSTVVRASSGHFVGRGVYLRDAADSSNNRTFAVFVKPDVHDDADVRQSKLAVDLKLYLKPTAPWIVATLQCLQLYVYVRSYI
;
A
#
# COMPACT_ATOMS: atom_id res chain seq x y z
N ARG A 1 29.70 6.51 -34.86
CA ARG A 1 29.55 6.63 -36.33
C ARG A 1 28.56 7.76 -36.58
N SER A 2 28.97 8.86 -37.22
CA SER A 2 28.03 9.88 -37.69
C SER A 2 27.22 9.29 -38.83
N VAL A 3 25.93 9.09 -38.62
CA VAL A 3 25.02 8.75 -39.71
C VAL A 3 24.74 10.05 -40.47
N ARG A 4 25.27 10.17 -41.68
CA ARG A 4 24.90 11.25 -42.60
C ARG A 4 23.60 10.85 -43.27
N GLY A 5 22.51 11.52 -42.95
CA GLY A 5 21.17 11.33 -43.55
C GLY A 5 20.44 12.67 -43.53
N TYR A 6 19.42 12.80 -44.36
CA TYR A 6 18.49 13.92 -44.30
C TYR A 6 17.50 13.70 -43.14
N LEU A 7 17.01 14.75 -42.49
CA LEU A 7 16.00 14.63 -41.44
C LEU A 7 14.77 13.83 -41.88
N ALA A 8 14.42 13.88 -43.16
CA ALA A 8 13.33 13.11 -43.76
C ALA A 8 13.56 11.58 -43.74
N ASP A 9 14.81 11.14 -43.57
CA ASP A 9 15.17 9.71 -43.53
C ASP A 9 14.95 9.10 -42.14
N PHE A 10 14.60 9.93 -41.15
CA PHE A 10 14.37 9.48 -39.77
C PHE A 10 12.90 9.58 -39.41
N GLU A 11 12.41 8.57 -38.70
CA GLU A 11 11.04 8.59 -38.13
C GLU A 11 10.98 9.67 -37.04
N PRO A 12 9.97 10.57 -37.06
CA PRO A 12 9.83 11.60 -36.04
C PRO A 12 9.64 10.99 -34.64
N LEU A 13 10.25 11.56 -33.63
CA LEU A 13 9.97 11.25 -32.26
C LEU A 13 8.59 11.77 -31.88
N THR A 14 7.80 10.92 -31.22
CA THR A 14 6.44 11.24 -30.78
C THR A 14 6.31 11.10 -29.28
N ASP A 15 5.43 11.90 -28.68
CA ASP A 15 5.15 11.79 -27.24
C ASP A 15 4.56 10.42 -26.92
N TYR A 16 5.13 9.75 -25.93
CA TYR A 16 4.67 8.43 -25.48
C TYR A 16 3.25 8.49 -24.91
N ALA A 17 2.86 9.59 -24.27
CA ALA A 17 1.52 9.74 -23.73
C ALA A 17 0.43 9.73 -24.81
N ASP A 18 0.77 10.15 -26.05
CA ASP A 18 -0.17 10.23 -27.16
C ASP A 18 -0.22 8.96 -28.01
N CYS A 19 0.95 8.38 -28.29
CA CYS A 19 1.06 7.29 -29.26
C CYS A 19 1.45 5.92 -28.66
N LEU A 20 1.89 5.85 -27.40
CA LEU A 20 2.37 4.65 -26.71
C LEU A 20 3.52 3.94 -27.44
N ARG A 21 4.28 4.69 -28.27
CA ARG A 21 5.43 4.14 -28.97
C ARG A 21 6.68 4.26 -28.12
N TYR A 22 7.50 3.22 -28.16
CA TYR A 22 8.81 3.19 -27.52
C TYR A 22 9.86 2.69 -28.53
N GLY A 23 11.11 2.98 -28.29
CA GLY A 23 12.23 2.49 -29.06
C GLY A 23 13.18 1.66 -28.22
N THR A 24 14.15 1.05 -28.90
CA THR A 24 15.27 0.35 -28.26
C THR A 24 16.55 0.95 -28.83
N PHE A 25 17.52 1.35 -27.97
CA PHE A 25 18.72 2.03 -28.41
C PHE A 25 19.58 1.16 -29.34
N THR A 26 19.86 -0.07 -28.91
CA THR A 26 20.55 -1.04 -29.76
C THR A 26 20.04 -2.46 -29.46
N PRO A 27 20.13 -3.38 -30.44
CA PRO A 27 19.83 -4.78 -30.19
C PRO A 27 20.73 -5.44 -29.12
N PHE A 28 21.94 -4.90 -28.91
CA PHE A 28 22.89 -5.42 -27.92
C PHE A 28 22.52 -5.00 -26.51
N ASP A 29 22.12 -3.74 -26.32
CA ASP A 29 21.80 -3.21 -25.01
C ASP A 29 20.39 -3.62 -24.59
N ALA A 30 19.50 -3.91 -25.54
CA ALA A 30 18.08 -4.16 -25.34
C ALA A 30 17.41 -3.15 -24.40
N CYS A 31 18.01 -1.95 -24.30
CA CYS A 31 17.56 -0.87 -23.44
C CYS A 31 16.44 -0.09 -24.13
N ASN A 32 15.25 -0.21 -23.61
CA ASN A 32 14.08 0.48 -24.12
C ASN A 32 14.05 1.93 -23.65
N PHE A 33 13.53 2.81 -24.49
CA PHE A 33 13.30 4.21 -24.15
C PHE A 33 11.93 4.68 -24.62
N ALA A 34 11.37 5.63 -23.90
CA ALA A 34 10.19 6.39 -24.30
C ALA A 34 10.53 7.88 -24.31
N VAL A 35 9.82 8.63 -25.15
CA VAL A 35 10.00 10.07 -25.26
C VAL A 35 8.78 10.77 -24.70
N ASN A 36 9.01 11.77 -23.87
CA ASN A 36 7.95 12.70 -23.45
C ASN A 36 8.34 14.11 -23.96
N ILE A 37 7.35 14.82 -24.49
CA ILE A 37 7.51 16.16 -25.04
C ILE A 37 6.69 17.13 -24.20
N TYR A 38 7.36 18.15 -23.65
CA TYR A 38 6.75 19.14 -22.78
C TYR A 38 6.90 20.55 -23.34
N ASP A 39 6.19 21.49 -22.74
CA ASP A 39 6.33 22.94 -22.99
C ASP A 39 6.13 23.31 -24.48
N GLY A 40 5.15 22.68 -25.15
CA GLY A 40 4.85 22.94 -26.55
C GLY A 40 5.92 22.47 -27.53
N GLY A 41 6.83 21.60 -27.11
CA GLY A 41 7.90 21.05 -27.92
C GLY A 41 9.31 21.52 -27.53
N ASP A 42 9.42 22.45 -26.58
CA ASP A 42 10.70 23.02 -26.15
C ASP A 42 11.52 22.08 -25.26
N THR A 43 10.86 21.14 -24.58
CA THR A 43 11.53 20.19 -23.70
C THR A 43 11.29 18.75 -24.15
N LEU A 44 12.36 18.03 -24.48
CA LEU A 44 12.39 16.61 -24.80
C LEU A 44 12.97 15.84 -23.62
N SER A 45 12.22 14.88 -23.09
CA SER A 45 12.70 13.96 -22.07
C SER A 45 12.77 12.53 -22.61
N ILE A 46 13.96 11.92 -22.54
CA ILE A 46 14.15 10.51 -22.88
C ILE A 46 14.16 9.72 -21.58
N VAL A 47 13.18 8.85 -21.42
CA VAL A 47 13.01 8.00 -20.23
C VAL A 47 13.47 6.59 -20.54
N VAL A 48 14.37 6.06 -19.73
CA VAL A 48 14.94 4.72 -19.86
C VAL A 48 14.80 3.94 -18.55
N ASP A 49 15.00 2.63 -18.61
CA ASP A 49 15.17 1.81 -17.41
C ASP A 49 16.49 2.21 -16.72
N ALA A 50 16.40 2.61 -15.45
CA ALA A 50 17.56 3.01 -14.65
C ALA A 50 17.87 2.00 -13.52
N GLY A 51 17.13 0.88 -13.45
CA GLY A 51 17.34 -0.18 -12.47
C GLY A 51 16.28 -1.28 -12.59
N SER A 52 16.55 -2.42 -11.96
CA SER A 52 15.72 -3.61 -12.07
C SER A 52 14.51 -3.64 -11.12
N HIS A 53 14.50 -2.79 -10.09
CA HIS A 53 13.51 -2.84 -9.00
C HIS A 53 12.07 -2.71 -9.49
N GLY A 54 11.75 -1.71 -10.31
CA GLY A 54 10.38 -1.47 -10.79
C GLY A 54 9.85 -2.61 -11.66
N THR A 55 10.68 -3.17 -12.55
CA THR A 55 10.31 -4.33 -13.38
C THR A 55 10.06 -5.56 -12.51
N HIS A 56 10.90 -5.78 -11.50
CA HIS A 56 10.74 -6.88 -10.55
C HIS A 56 9.42 -6.75 -9.75
N VAL A 57 9.12 -5.56 -9.26
CA VAL A 57 7.87 -5.24 -8.56
C VAL A 57 6.64 -5.50 -9.46
N ALA A 58 6.68 -5.05 -10.73
CA ALA A 58 5.62 -5.30 -11.69
C ALA A 58 5.47 -6.80 -11.99
N GLY A 59 6.58 -7.53 -12.10
CA GLY A 59 6.61 -8.98 -12.28
C GLY A 59 5.90 -9.74 -11.15
N ILE A 60 6.13 -9.35 -9.90
CA ILE A 60 5.44 -9.95 -8.74
C ILE A 60 3.94 -9.69 -8.79
N ALA A 61 3.54 -8.45 -9.08
CA ALA A 61 2.12 -8.08 -9.08
C ALA A 61 1.36 -8.75 -10.23
N SER A 62 1.88 -8.70 -11.46
CA SER A 62 1.12 -9.07 -12.66
C SER A 62 1.95 -9.65 -13.81
N GLY A 63 3.15 -10.17 -13.54
CA GLY A 63 3.93 -10.84 -14.57
C GLY A 63 3.12 -11.95 -15.25
N HIS A 64 3.14 -12.00 -16.58
CA HIS A 64 2.49 -13.03 -17.36
C HIS A 64 3.51 -13.76 -18.22
N PHE A 65 3.66 -15.05 -18.00
CA PHE A 65 4.62 -15.94 -18.68
C PHE A 65 3.87 -17.05 -19.39
N PRO A 66 3.53 -16.88 -20.69
CA PRO A 66 2.77 -17.86 -21.45
C PRO A 66 3.39 -19.26 -21.41
N GLY A 67 2.59 -20.26 -21.06
CA GLY A 67 3.05 -21.64 -20.92
C GLY A 67 3.91 -21.95 -19.68
N GLN A 68 4.07 -20.98 -18.78
CA GLN A 68 4.81 -21.13 -17.53
C GLN A 68 4.01 -20.56 -16.35
N ASP A 69 2.81 -21.05 -16.11
CA ASP A 69 1.87 -20.50 -15.12
C ASP A 69 2.42 -20.39 -13.70
N ALA A 70 3.31 -21.32 -13.32
CA ALA A 70 4.00 -21.26 -12.03
C ALA A 70 4.94 -20.05 -11.87
N MET A 71 5.27 -19.37 -12.97
CA MET A 71 6.10 -18.17 -12.97
C MET A 71 5.27 -16.88 -12.96
N ASN A 72 3.97 -16.97 -13.18
CA ASN A 72 3.09 -15.81 -13.23
C ASN A 72 3.12 -15.03 -11.92
N GLY A 73 2.97 -13.72 -12.03
CA GLY A 73 2.69 -12.84 -10.90
C GLY A 73 1.33 -13.15 -10.27
N THR A 74 1.04 -12.51 -9.16
CA THR A 74 -0.18 -12.80 -8.38
C THR A 74 -1.46 -12.52 -9.16
N ALA A 75 -1.48 -11.50 -10.02
CA ALA A 75 -2.63 -11.12 -10.86
C ALA A 75 -2.21 -10.95 -12.33
N PRO A 76 -1.91 -12.03 -13.08
CA PRO A 76 -1.32 -11.96 -14.41
C PRO A 76 -2.23 -11.32 -15.48
N GLY A 77 -3.52 -11.19 -15.20
CA GLY A 77 -4.48 -10.49 -16.05
C GLY A 77 -4.59 -8.99 -15.79
N ALA A 78 -3.93 -8.46 -14.77
CA ALA A 78 -3.98 -7.04 -14.45
C ALA A 78 -3.14 -6.21 -15.44
N LYS A 79 -3.64 -5.03 -15.81
CA LYS A 79 -2.90 -4.06 -16.63
C LYS A 79 -2.03 -3.20 -15.77
N ILE A 80 -0.80 -2.93 -16.21
CA ILE A 80 0.16 -2.08 -15.51
C ILE A 80 0.22 -0.69 -16.14
N VAL A 81 0.10 0.33 -15.33
CA VAL A 81 0.49 1.70 -15.64
C VAL A 81 1.79 1.98 -14.86
N SER A 82 2.90 2.01 -15.56
CA SER A 82 4.21 2.26 -14.96
C SER A 82 4.46 3.75 -14.82
N LEU A 83 4.69 4.19 -13.57
CA LEU A 83 4.95 5.59 -13.24
C LEU A 83 6.34 5.69 -12.60
N LYS A 84 7.29 6.21 -13.36
CA LYS A 84 8.66 6.38 -12.89
C LYS A 84 8.78 7.62 -12.02
N ILE A 85 8.96 7.42 -10.71
CA ILE A 85 9.05 8.50 -9.72
C ILE A 85 10.47 8.76 -9.21
N GLY A 86 11.39 7.83 -9.41
CA GLY A 86 12.78 7.95 -8.97
C GLY A 86 13.77 7.53 -10.05
N ASP A 87 15.01 7.96 -9.90
CA ASP A 87 16.14 7.62 -10.76
C ASP A 87 17.25 6.97 -9.92
N THR A 88 17.56 5.71 -10.21
CA THR A 88 18.57 4.92 -9.47
C THR A 88 19.95 5.57 -9.50
N ARG A 89 20.28 6.33 -10.56
CA ARG A 89 21.54 7.09 -10.68
C ARG A 89 21.64 8.22 -9.66
N LEU A 90 20.50 8.70 -9.17
CA LEU A 90 20.39 9.77 -8.18
C LEU A 90 20.01 9.24 -6.79
N GLY A 91 20.40 8.01 -6.46
CA GLY A 91 20.08 7.38 -5.18
C GLY A 91 18.59 7.03 -5.04
N SER A 92 17.88 6.89 -6.15
CA SER A 92 16.43 6.61 -6.20
C SER A 92 15.56 7.66 -5.50
N MET A 93 16.05 8.90 -5.38
CA MET A 93 15.28 9.99 -4.78
C MET A 93 14.05 10.32 -5.64
N GLU A 94 12.89 10.30 -5.01
CA GLU A 94 11.66 10.83 -5.56
C GLU A 94 11.51 12.31 -5.23
N THR A 95 10.94 13.06 -6.15
CA THR A 95 10.63 14.47 -5.93
C THR A 95 9.14 14.68 -5.76
N MET A 96 8.75 15.70 -4.98
CA MET A 96 7.33 16.04 -4.81
C MET A 96 6.65 16.35 -6.14
N THR A 97 7.37 16.92 -7.10
CA THR A 97 6.88 17.18 -8.46
C THR A 97 6.60 15.86 -9.19
N GLY A 98 7.53 14.90 -9.12
CA GLY A 98 7.36 13.55 -9.69
C GLY A 98 6.15 12.83 -9.08
N LEU A 99 6.03 12.84 -7.76
CA LEU A 99 4.91 12.24 -7.05
C LEU A 99 3.57 12.91 -7.41
N THR A 100 3.53 14.24 -7.54
CA THR A 100 2.31 14.95 -7.97
C THR A 100 1.91 14.59 -9.40
N ARG A 101 2.86 14.51 -10.33
CA ARG A 101 2.62 14.06 -11.71
C ARG A 101 2.12 12.61 -11.75
N ALA A 102 2.67 11.74 -10.91
CA ALA A 102 2.21 10.36 -10.77
C ALA A 102 0.75 10.30 -10.31
N VAL A 103 0.36 11.07 -9.30
CA VAL A 103 -1.03 11.16 -8.82
C VAL A 103 -1.98 11.59 -9.93
N VAL A 104 -1.62 12.63 -10.70
CA VAL A 104 -2.42 13.08 -11.86
C VAL A 104 -2.58 11.95 -12.89
N SER A 105 -1.50 11.22 -13.16
CA SER A 105 -1.52 10.10 -14.13
C SER A 105 -2.37 8.94 -13.62
N ILE A 106 -2.35 8.62 -12.32
CA ILE A 106 -3.21 7.61 -11.70
C ILE A 106 -4.69 7.93 -11.94
N ILE A 107 -5.08 9.17 -11.69
CA ILE A 107 -6.46 9.64 -11.88
C ILE A 107 -6.85 9.61 -13.37
N LYS A 108 -5.98 10.14 -14.25
CA LYS A 108 -6.21 10.17 -15.71
C LYS A 108 -6.41 8.77 -16.28
N ASN A 109 -5.62 7.81 -15.84
CA ASN A 109 -5.69 6.42 -16.30
C ASN A 109 -6.72 5.57 -15.54
N LYS A 110 -7.47 6.14 -14.60
CA LYS A 110 -8.50 5.46 -13.82
C LYS A 110 -7.98 4.16 -13.17
N CYS A 111 -6.80 4.24 -12.55
CA CYS A 111 -6.22 3.09 -11.90
C CYS A 111 -7.06 2.66 -10.69
N ASP A 112 -7.27 1.36 -10.53
CA ASP A 112 -8.00 0.79 -9.40
C ASP A 112 -7.12 0.70 -8.15
N LEU A 113 -5.85 0.36 -8.36
CA LEU A 113 -4.86 0.18 -7.29
C LEU A 113 -3.57 0.92 -7.62
N VAL A 114 -2.86 1.27 -6.57
CA VAL A 114 -1.48 1.75 -6.63
C VAL A 114 -0.62 0.83 -5.78
N ASN A 115 0.52 0.40 -6.31
CA ASN A 115 1.61 -0.15 -5.53
C ASN A 115 2.76 0.84 -5.49
N MET A 116 3.19 1.21 -4.29
CA MET A 116 4.36 2.04 -4.07
C MET A 116 5.38 1.30 -3.19
N SER A 117 6.36 0.69 -3.85
CA SER A 117 7.47 0.01 -3.17
C SER A 117 8.62 0.98 -2.91
N TYR A 118 8.30 2.13 -2.36
CA TYR A 118 9.18 3.22 -2.00
C TYR A 118 8.86 3.70 -0.59
N GLY A 119 9.85 4.26 0.09
CA GLY A 119 9.63 4.86 1.40
C GLY A 119 10.90 5.33 2.05
N GLU A 120 10.73 6.24 2.99
CA GLU A 120 11.79 6.84 3.80
C GLU A 120 11.38 6.92 5.27
N ALA A 121 12.31 7.25 6.13
CA ALA A 121 12.01 7.51 7.53
C ALA A 121 11.13 8.76 7.66
N ALA A 122 10.11 8.71 8.52
CA ALA A 122 9.23 9.85 8.79
C ALA A 122 9.28 10.24 10.26
N SER A 123 9.56 11.50 10.51
CA SER A 123 9.52 12.09 11.86
C SER A 123 8.09 12.38 12.32
N ALA A 124 7.18 12.67 11.40
CA ALA A 124 5.81 13.05 11.68
C ALA A 124 4.84 12.16 10.87
N PRO A 125 4.27 11.11 11.48
CA PRO A 125 3.31 10.23 10.84
C PRO A 125 2.04 10.99 10.42
N ASN A 126 1.41 10.52 9.36
CA ASN A 126 0.14 11.03 8.82
C ASN A 126 0.15 12.53 8.49
N GLN A 127 1.32 13.07 8.15
CA GLN A 127 1.51 14.48 7.83
C GLN A 127 2.29 14.66 6.52
N GLY A 128 2.17 15.86 5.95
CA GLY A 128 2.90 16.23 4.76
C GLY A 128 2.04 16.29 3.49
N ARG A 129 2.64 16.86 2.43
CA ARG A 129 1.92 17.09 1.17
C ARG A 129 1.58 15.79 0.46
N PHE A 130 2.50 14.82 0.46
CA PHE A 130 2.27 13.55 -0.21
C PHE A 130 1.17 12.74 0.48
N VAL A 131 1.12 12.74 1.82
CA VAL A 131 0.05 12.07 2.57
C VAL A 131 -1.31 12.63 2.16
N ARG A 132 -1.46 13.95 2.04
CA ARG A 132 -2.72 14.57 1.57
C ARG A 132 -3.08 14.15 0.15
N LEU A 133 -2.11 14.01 -0.75
CA LEU A 133 -2.35 13.51 -2.11
C LEU A 133 -2.78 12.04 -2.11
N ALA A 134 -2.18 11.21 -1.26
CA ALA A 134 -2.58 9.81 -1.08
C ALA A 134 -3.99 9.69 -0.50
N GLU A 135 -4.33 10.51 0.51
CA GLU A 135 -5.67 10.61 1.06
C GLU A 135 -6.70 11.01 -0.02
N GLU A 136 -6.34 11.97 -0.86
CA GLU A 136 -7.20 12.39 -1.98
C GLU A 136 -7.44 11.24 -2.98
N LEU A 137 -6.39 10.53 -3.37
CA LEU A 137 -6.52 9.35 -4.24
C LEU A 137 -7.45 8.30 -3.63
N VAL A 138 -7.25 7.98 -2.36
CA VAL A 138 -8.02 6.94 -1.68
C VAL A 138 -9.46 7.38 -1.44
N HIS A 139 -9.67 8.58 -0.94
CA HIS A 139 -10.97 9.00 -0.43
C HIS A 139 -11.84 9.73 -1.45
N LYS A 140 -11.27 10.39 -2.47
CA LYS A 140 -12.06 11.03 -3.53
C LYS A 140 -12.11 10.20 -4.81
N HIS A 141 -11.02 9.50 -5.14
CA HIS A 141 -10.92 8.78 -6.40
C HIS A 141 -11.08 7.26 -6.25
N ASN A 142 -11.36 6.77 -5.04
CA ASN A 142 -11.57 5.35 -4.75
C ASN A 142 -10.40 4.45 -5.16
N VAL A 143 -9.17 4.94 -5.13
CA VAL A 143 -7.97 4.18 -5.47
C VAL A 143 -7.46 3.44 -4.23
N ILE A 144 -7.26 2.15 -4.33
CA ILE A 144 -6.67 1.34 -3.25
C ILE A 144 -5.16 1.55 -3.28
N PHE A 145 -4.61 2.13 -2.21
CA PHE A 145 -3.18 2.43 -2.14
C PHE A 145 -2.46 1.42 -1.25
N VAL A 146 -1.52 0.68 -1.83
CA VAL A 146 -0.69 -0.34 -1.16
C VAL A 146 0.76 0.12 -1.18
N ALA A 147 1.44 0.04 -0.04
CA ALA A 147 2.86 0.40 0.01
C ALA A 147 3.65 -0.50 0.96
N SER A 148 4.96 -0.52 0.75
CA SER A 148 5.90 -1.21 1.62
C SER A 148 5.99 -0.55 3.01
N ALA A 149 6.08 -1.37 4.07
CA ALA A 149 6.19 -0.88 5.45
C ALA A 149 7.58 -0.31 5.78
N GLY A 150 8.60 -0.69 5.00
CA GLY A 150 9.99 -0.30 5.22
C GLY A 150 10.89 -1.49 5.61
N ASN A 151 12.20 -1.29 5.53
CA ASN A 151 13.21 -2.32 5.74
C ASN A 151 14.21 -1.96 6.88
N ALA A 152 13.73 -1.23 7.89
CA ALA A 152 14.55 -0.73 9.00
C ALA A 152 14.35 -1.51 10.32
N GLY A 153 13.69 -2.69 10.29
CA GLY A 153 13.56 -3.59 11.45
C GLY A 153 14.91 -4.13 11.95
N PRO A 154 14.93 -4.89 13.03
CA PRO A 154 13.81 -5.46 13.77
C PRO A 154 13.26 -4.60 14.92
N ALA A 155 13.83 -3.42 15.16
CA ALA A 155 13.37 -2.56 16.26
C ALA A 155 11.91 -2.09 16.04
N LEU A 156 11.25 -1.72 17.14
CA LEU A 156 9.94 -1.08 17.09
C LEU A 156 10.06 0.36 16.57
N SER A 157 8.95 0.91 16.07
CA SER A 157 8.85 2.26 15.52
C SER A 157 9.80 2.52 14.34
N THR A 158 9.95 1.51 13.48
CA THR A 158 10.80 1.56 12.28
C THR A 158 10.02 1.64 10.99
N VAL A 159 8.68 1.65 11.03
CA VAL A 159 7.84 1.84 9.84
C VAL A 159 8.14 3.16 9.14
N GLY A 160 8.22 3.11 7.81
CA GLY A 160 8.56 4.26 6.99
C GLY A 160 7.34 4.95 6.36
N ALA A 161 7.56 6.18 5.90
CA ALA A 161 6.61 6.92 5.08
C ALA A 161 6.72 6.49 3.60
N PRO A 162 5.61 6.48 2.84
CA PRO A 162 4.27 6.80 3.30
C PRO A 162 3.53 5.56 3.85
N GLY A 163 4.02 4.35 3.57
CA GLY A 163 3.30 3.11 3.81
C GLY A 163 2.87 2.91 5.26
N GLY A 164 3.83 2.80 6.16
CA GLY A 164 3.56 2.51 7.57
C GLY A 164 3.09 3.71 8.39
N THR A 165 3.11 4.91 7.85
CA THR A 165 2.82 6.14 8.59
C THR A 165 1.52 6.84 8.18
N SER A 166 0.86 6.42 7.10
CA SER A 166 -0.42 6.98 6.65
C SER A 166 -1.57 5.98 6.87
N ASP A 167 -2.68 6.45 7.41
CA ASP A 167 -3.90 5.66 7.61
C ASP A 167 -4.69 5.42 6.30
N ALA A 168 -4.43 6.20 5.26
CA ALA A 168 -5.03 6.00 3.94
C ALA A 168 -4.39 4.83 3.17
N ILE A 169 -3.18 4.39 3.55
CA ILE A 169 -2.38 3.43 2.81
C ILE A 169 -2.39 2.06 3.51
N ILE A 170 -2.50 1.00 2.72
CA ILE A 170 -2.34 -0.37 3.21
C ILE A 170 -0.85 -0.69 3.29
N SER A 171 -0.30 -0.67 4.49
CA SER A 171 1.10 -0.98 4.77
C SER A 171 1.35 -2.47 4.81
N VAL A 172 2.37 -2.95 4.08
CA VAL A 172 2.64 -4.38 3.94
C VAL A 172 4.03 -4.74 4.49
N GLY A 173 4.03 -5.60 5.51
CA GLY A 173 5.24 -6.19 6.08
C GLY A 173 5.72 -7.42 5.30
N ALA A 174 7.00 -7.78 5.44
CA ALA A 174 7.64 -8.85 4.70
C ALA A 174 7.69 -10.16 5.48
N PHE A 175 7.01 -11.18 4.96
CA PHE A 175 6.91 -12.51 5.54
C PHE A 175 7.73 -13.53 4.75
N VAL A 176 8.34 -14.49 5.43
CA VAL A 176 9.06 -15.63 4.82
C VAL A 176 8.43 -16.95 5.27
N THR A 177 8.05 -17.78 4.29
CA THR A 177 7.58 -19.14 4.56
C THR A 177 8.76 -20.08 4.82
N PRO A 178 8.58 -21.19 5.56
CA PRO A 178 9.64 -22.17 5.78
C PRO A 178 10.21 -22.73 4.47
N SER A 179 9.35 -22.97 3.49
CA SER A 179 9.76 -23.45 2.16
C SER A 179 10.66 -22.44 1.46
N PHE A 180 10.27 -21.16 1.42
CA PHE A 180 11.08 -20.13 0.75
C PHE A 180 12.39 -19.85 1.50
N ALA A 181 12.40 -19.91 2.83
CA ALA A 181 13.62 -19.82 3.62
C ALA A 181 14.62 -20.91 3.25
N LYS A 182 14.15 -22.15 3.04
CA LYS A 182 14.98 -23.27 2.63
C LYS A 182 15.47 -23.13 1.19
N THR A 183 14.58 -22.83 0.25
CA THR A 183 14.90 -22.84 -1.20
C THR A 183 15.53 -21.54 -1.68
N GLY A 184 15.03 -20.39 -1.19
CA GLY A 184 15.50 -19.07 -1.61
C GLY A 184 16.69 -18.55 -0.80
N HIS A 185 16.84 -18.97 0.46
CA HIS A 185 17.88 -18.47 1.36
C HIS A 185 18.81 -19.57 1.89
N SER A 186 18.64 -20.81 1.47
CA SER A 186 19.48 -21.94 1.90
C SER A 186 19.56 -22.11 3.43
N VAL A 187 18.49 -21.77 4.14
CA VAL A 187 18.43 -21.91 5.60
C VAL A 187 18.46 -23.38 5.97
N ARG A 188 19.44 -23.78 6.77
CA ARG A 188 19.66 -25.19 7.15
C ARG A 188 18.65 -25.68 8.19
N HIS A 189 18.33 -24.84 9.16
CA HIS A 189 17.34 -25.17 10.20
C HIS A 189 15.97 -24.67 9.75
N PRO A 190 14.93 -25.50 9.75
CA PRO A 190 13.60 -25.07 9.35
C PRO A 190 13.10 -23.98 10.29
N ILE A 191 12.42 -22.98 9.72
CA ILE A 191 11.65 -22.03 10.50
C ILE A 191 10.41 -22.77 11.01
N GLU A 192 10.18 -22.74 12.31
CA GLU A 192 9.03 -23.40 12.94
C GLU A 192 7.70 -22.75 12.56
N GLY A 193 6.63 -23.55 12.59
CA GLY A 193 5.27 -23.08 12.35
C GLY A 193 4.98 -22.63 10.92
N ALA A 194 4.20 -21.58 10.77
CA ALA A 194 3.76 -21.07 9.47
C ALA A 194 4.82 -20.24 8.72
N GLY A 195 5.90 -19.86 9.40
CA GLY A 195 6.94 -18.96 8.91
C GLY A 195 7.18 -17.79 9.87
N ALA A 196 7.95 -16.81 9.42
CA ALA A 196 8.37 -15.67 10.23
C ALA A 196 8.35 -14.36 9.44
N GLN A 197 8.38 -13.24 10.16
CA GLN A 197 8.70 -11.94 9.56
C GLN A 197 10.20 -11.89 9.28
N TYR A 198 10.58 -11.35 8.15
CA TYR A 198 11.99 -11.03 7.92
C TYR A 198 12.48 -10.07 9.02
N THR A 199 13.69 -10.28 9.51
CA THR A 199 14.24 -9.47 10.61
C THR A 199 14.33 -8.00 10.28
N TRP A 200 14.68 -7.67 9.06
CA TRP A 200 14.78 -6.29 8.56
C TRP A 200 13.41 -5.66 8.24
N SER A 201 12.32 -6.42 8.18
CA SER A 201 10.99 -5.81 7.96
C SER A 201 10.64 -4.84 9.08
N SER A 202 10.28 -3.61 8.72
CA SER A 202 9.91 -2.58 9.66
C SER A 202 8.70 -2.96 10.50
N ARG A 203 8.67 -2.45 11.73
CA ARG A 203 7.63 -2.73 12.74
C ARG A 203 7.07 -1.43 13.29
N GLY A 204 5.79 -1.47 13.63
CA GLY A 204 5.19 -0.41 14.41
C GLY A 204 5.65 -0.38 15.87
N PRO A 205 5.00 0.45 16.71
CA PRO A 205 3.99 1.42 16.33
C PRO A 205 4.62 2.66 15.65
N THR A 206 3.78 3.51 15.07
CA THR A 206 4.22 4.86 14.69
C THR A 206 4.42 5.73 15.94
N THR A 207 5.11 6.86 15.80
CA THR A 207 5.36 7.77 16.93
C THR A 207 4.09 8.41 17.48
N ASP A 208 3.00 8.43 16.72
CA ASP A 208 1.67 8.89 17.14
C ASP A 208 0.74 7.76 17.59
N GLY A 209 1.29 6.54 17.80
CA GLY A 209 0.59 5.42 18.41
C GLY A 209 -0.23 4.54 17.47
N GLU A 210 -0.17 4.73 16.15
CA GLU A 210 -0.81 3.84 15.19
C GLU A 210 -0.03 2.53 15.04
N ARG A 211 -0.73 1.46 14.66
CA ARG A 211 -0.14 0.12 14.51
C ARG A 211 1.02 0.06 13.50
N GLY A 212 0.95 0.87 12.44
CA GLY A 212 1.99 0.99 11.42
C GLY A 212 1.88 -0.06 10.31
N VAL A 213 1.99 -1.36 10.61
CA VAL A 213 1.81 -2.44 9.64
C VAL A 213 0.35 -2.87 9.59
N CYS A 214 -0.26 -2.91 8.39
CA CYS A 214 -1.65 -3.35 8.22
C CYS A 214 -1.76 -4.87 8.08
N ILE A 215 -1.01 -5.42 7.13
CA ILE A 215 -0.97 -6.85 6.78
C ILE A 215 0.46 -7.26 6.44
N SER A 216 0.70 -8.55 6.33
CA SER A 216 1.94 -9.13 5.81
C SER A 216 1.70 -9.94 4.55
N ALA A 217 2.71 -10.01 3.67
CA ALA A 217 2.72 -10.85 2.47
C ALA A 217 4.14 -11.37 2.22
N PRO A 218 4.35 -12.37 1.35
CA PRO A 218 5.67 -12.88 1.01
C PRO A 218 6.63 -11.77 0.60
N GLY A 219 7.76 -11.65 1.30
CA GLY A 219 8.74 -10.57 1.12
C GLY A 219 9.96 -10.95 0.30
N GLY A 220 9.96 -12.10 -0.33
CA GLY A 220 10.99 -12.55 -1.26
C GLY A 220 10.38 -13.14 -2.51
N ALA A 221 10.97 -12.86 -3.67
CA ALA A 221 10.50 -13.40 -4.94
C ALA A 221 11.63 -13.49 -5.98
N VAL A 222 11.49 -14.45 -6.90
CA VAL A 222 12.30 -14.56 -8.11
C VAL A 222 11.42 -14.23 -9.29
N THR A 223 11.69 -13.14 -10.00
CA THR A 223 10.94 -12.76 -11.18
C THR A 223 11.82 -11.98 -12.16
N SER A 224 11.22 -11.50 -13.24
CA SER A 224 11.90 -10.80 -14.32
C SER A 224 12.53 -9.47 -13.89
N VAL A 225 13.59 -9.13 -14.58
CA VAL A 225 14.28 -7.84 -14.56
C VAL A 225 14.32 -7.29 -15.99
N PRO A 226 14.70 -6.01 -16.21
CA PRO A 226 14.79 -5.44 -17.56
C PRO A 226 15.66 -6.28 -18.50
N GLN A 227 15.29 -6.33 -19.77
CA GLN A 227 16.02 -7.08 -20.80
C GLN A 227 17.46 -6.59 -21.00
N SER A 228 17.72 -5.32 -20.66
CA SER A 228 19.06 -4.72 -20.63
C SER A 228 19.95 -5.28 -19.50
N SER A 229 19.38 -6.02 -18.55
CA SER A 229 20.14 -6.71 -17.52
C SER A 229 20.82 -7.97 -18.06
N THR A 230 22.00 -8.29 -17.52
CA THR A 230 22.69 -9.56 -17.84
C THR A 230 22.00 -10.80 -17.29
N GLN A 231 21.01 -10.62 -16.41
CA GLN A 231 20.20 -11.67 -15.81
C GLN A 231 18.76 -11.54 -16.33
N LEU A 232 18.15 -12.67 -16.68
CA LEU A 232 16.73 -12.71 -17.06
C LEU A 232 15.78 -12.66 -15.87
N LYS A 233 16.24 -13.14 -14.71
CA LYS A 233 15.49 -13.25 -13.46
C LYS A 233 16.41 -12.96 -12.29
N GLN A 234 15.88 -12.37 -11.24
CA GLN A 234 16.64 -12.05 -10.03
C GLN A 234 15.82 -12.37 -8.78
N LEU A 235 16.50 -12.89 -7.75
CA LEU A 235 15.96 -12.95 -6.40
C LEU A 235 16.13 -11.59 -5.75
N MET A 236 15.00 -10.99 -5.31
CA MET A 236 15.01 -9.82 -4.45
C MET A 236 14.21 -10.06 -3.19
N ASN A 237 14.61 -9.40 -2.11
CA ASN A 237 13.97 -9.47 -0.80
C ASN A 237 13.74 -8.05 -0.28
N GLY A 238 12.55 -7.80 0.25
CA GLY A 238 12.17 -6.49 0.77
C GLY A 238 10.68 -6.42 1.03
N THR A 239 10.25 -5.46 1.84
CA THR A 239 8.84 -5.06 1.89
C THR A 239 8.40 -4.52 0.52
N SER A 240 9.35 -4.12 -0.32
CA SER A 240 9.14 -3.81 -1.74
C SER A 240 8.66 -5.01 -2.58
N MET A 241 8.84 -6.23 -2.12
CA MET A 241 8.36 -7.47 -2.77
C MET A 241 7.05 -7.94 -2.14
N SER A 242 6.86 -7.72 -0.84
CA SER A 242 5.59 -8.04 -0.17
C SER A 242 4.45 -7.11 -0.60
N SER A 243 4.73 -5.84 -0.78
CA SER A 243 3.73 -4.86 -1.23
C SER A 243 3.10 -5.22 -2.59
N PRO A 244 3.87 -5.48 -3.67
CA PRO A 244 3.28 -5.87 -4.95
C PRO A 244 2.61 -7.25 -4.91
N ASN A 245 3.07 -8.18 -4.06
CA ASN A 245 2.39 -9.45 -3.86
C ASN A 245 0.98 -9.23 -3.28
N ALA A 246 0.88 -8.40 -2.23
CA ALA A 246 -0.40 -8.00 -1.65
C ALA A 246 -1.25 -7.21 -2.66
N CYS A 247 -0.66 -6.28 -3.40
CA CYS A 247 -1.36 -5.49 -4.41
C CYS A 247 -1.97 -6.37 -5.50
N GLY A 248 -1.24 -7.38 -5.99
CA GLY A 248 -1.75 -8.39 -6.92
C GLY A 248 -2.90 -9.19 -6.30
N GLY A 249 -2.77 -9.62 -5.04
CA GLY A 249 -3.86 -10.29 -4.31
C GLY A 249 -5.12 -9.45 -4.20
N LEU A 250 -4.97 -8.15 -3.90
CA LEU A 250 -6.09 -7.21 -3.85
C LEU A 250 -6.64 -6.91 -5.25
N ALA A 251 -5.82 -6.97 -6.31
CA ALA A 251 -6.29 -6.84 -7.69
C ALA A 251 -7.21 -8.00 -8.09
N LEU A 252 -6.90 -9.24 -7.67
CA LEU A 252 -7.80 -10.39 -7.83
C LEU A 252 -9.12 -10.16 -7.11
N LEU A 253 -9.09 -9.64 -5.88
CA LEU A 253 -10.28 -9.32 -5.10
C LEU A 253 -11.14 -8.26 -5.80
N VAL A 254 -10.54 -7.19 -6.29
CA VAL A 254 -11.21 -6.14 -7.08
C VAL A 254 -11.82 -6.71 -8.36
N SER A 255 -11.10 -7.59 -9.06
CA SER A 255 -11.59 -8.27 -10.24
C SER A 255 -12.85 -9.11 -9.94
N ALA A 256 -12.83 -9.88 -8.85
CA ALA A 256 -13.98 -10.66 -8.40
C ALA A 256 -15.17 -9.76 -8.03
N MET A 257 -14.95 -8.65 -7.32
CA MET A 257 -15.99 -7.68 -6.99
C MET A 257 -16.63 -7.07 -8.26
N LYS A 258 -15.80 -6.63 -9.21
CA LYS A 258 -16.28 -6.08 -10.49
C LYS A 258 -17.08 -7.10 -11.30
N ALA A 259 -16.61 -8.36 -11.39
CA ALA A 259 -17.31 -9.43 -12.07
C ALA A 259 -18.69 -9.70 -11.46
N ASN A 260 -18.84 -9.52 -10.16
CA ASN A 260 -20.11 -9.68 -9.44
C ASN A 260 -20.89 -8.35 -9.28
N LYS A 261 -20.51 -7.29 -10.02
CA LYS A 261 -21.14 -5.96 -10.01
C LYS A 261 -21.24 -5.35 -8.61
N MET A 262 -20.28 -5.67 -7.74
CA MET A 262 -20.19 -5.11 -6.41
C MET A 262 -19.46 -3.77 -6.44
N ARG A 263 -19.87 -2.86 -5.57
CA ARG A 263 -19.14 -1.58 -5.40
C ARG A 263 -17.77 -1.86 -4.78
N VAL A 264 -16.72 -1.37 -5.43
CA VAL A 264 -15.35 -1.45 -4.94
C VAL A 264 -15.03 -0.17 -4.18
N THR A 265 -14.61 -0.29 -2.93
CA THR A 265 -14.13 0.82 -2.14
C THR A 265 -12.85 0.45 -1.37
N PRO A 266 -11.91 1.41 -1.21
CA PRO A 266 -10.68 1.15 -0.46
C PRO A 266 -10.94 0.65 0.98
N SER A 267 -11.94 1.23 1.65
CA SER A 267 -12.31 0.86 3.03
C SER A 267 -12.82 -0.58 3.13
N LEU A 268 -13.66 -1.02 2.20
CA LEU A 268 -14.19 -2.38 2.20
C LEU A 268 -13.07 -3.40 1.90
N VAL A 269 -12.24 -3.12 0.89
CA VAL A 269 -11.13 -3.99 0.51
C VAL A 269 -10.11 -4.10 1.66
N ARG A 270 -9.76 -2.98 2.30
CA ARG A 270 -8.88 -2.97 3.47
C ARG A 270 -9.45 -3.79 4.62
N ARG A 271 -10.72 -3.57 5.00
CA ARG A 271 -11.38 -4.35 6.06
C ARG A 271 -11.39 -5.84 5.75
N ALA A 272 -11.69 -6.20 4.52
CA ALA A 272 -11.68 -7.60 4.12
C ALA A 272 -10.28 -8.20 4.26
N ALA A 273 -9.26 -7.51 3.76
CA ALA A 273 -7.87 -7.96 3.86
C ALA A 273 -7.40 -8.11 5.32
N GLU A 274 -7.71 -7.12 6.17
CA GLU A 274 -7.29 -7.13 7.58
C GLU A 274 -8.08 -8.14 8.43
N ASN A 275 -9.40 -8.24 8.26
CA ASN A 275 -10.24 -9.10 9.10
C ASN A 275 -10.18 -10.59 8.72
N SER A 276 -9.77 -10.90 7.50
CA SER A 276 -9.60 -12.29 7.03
C SER A 276 -8.14 -12.75 7.02
N ALA A 277 -7.20 -11.88 7.39
CA ALA A 277 -5.79 -12.24 7.43
C ALA A 277 -5.55 -13.40 8.40
N LYS A 278 -4.66 -14.32 8.01
CA LYS A 278 -4.26 -15.43 8.89
C LYS A 278 -3.34 -14.89 9.99
N PRO A 279 -3.72 -14.96 11.26
CA PRO A 279 -2.88 -14.51 12.36
C PRO A 279 -1.55 -15.27 12.38
N VAL A 280 -0.46 -14.55 12.63
CA VAL A 280 0.90 -15.10 12.75
C VAL A 280 1.51 -14.60 14.05
N GLY A 281 2.25 -15.47 14.73
CA GLY A 281 2.86 -15.16 16.00
C GLY A 281 1.90 -15.29 17.19
N THR A 282 2.46 -15.25 18.38
CA THR A 282 1.71 -15.34 19.65
C THR A 282 1.80 -14.02 20.38
N ALA A 283 0.66 -13.44 20.68
CA ALA A 283 0.40 -12.32 21.62
C ALA A 283 1.16 -10.95 21.44
N GLY A 284 0.55 -9.91 21.91
CA GLY A 284 1.11 -8.58 22.20
C GLY A 284 1.83 -7.86 21.04
N SER A 285 3.09 -8.15 20.82
CA SER A 285 3.91 -7.50 19.77
C SER A 285 3.65 -8.04 18.35
N ALA A 286 2.90 -9.12 18.20
CA ALA A 286 2.60 -9.71 16.88
C ALA A 286 1.87 -8.72 15.97
N ALA A 287 0.92 -7.95 16.51
CA ALA A 287 0.19 -6.95 15.74
C ALA A 287 1.09 -5.81 15.21
N LEU A 288 2.14 -5.43 15.95
CA LEU A 288 3.10 -4.42 15.52
C LEU A 288 4.07 -4.96 14.44
N THR A 289 4.28 -6.28 14.44
CA THR A 289 5.18 -6.97 13.52
C THR A 289 4.45 -7.39 12.23
N TYR A 290 3.33 -8.08 12.36
CA TYR A 290 2.62 -8.71 11.25
C TYR A 290 1.36 -7.95 10.80
N GLY A 291 0.98 -6.90 11.52
CA GLY A 291 -0.32 -6.27 11.34
C GLY A 291 -1.44 -7.21 11.77
N SER A 292 -2.48 -7.32 10.95
CA SER A 292 -3.56 -8.29 11.15
C SER A 292 -3.15 -9.74 10.83
N GLY A 293 -2.02 -9.94 10.16
CA GLY A 293 -1.49 -11.25 9.78
C GLY A 293 -1.17 -11.37 8.30
N LEU A 294 -1.00 -12.61 7.85
CA LEU A 294 -0.70 -12.94 6.47
C LEU A 294 -1.95 -12.85 5.59
N LEU A 295 -1.91 -12.04 4.53
CA LEU A 295 -3.01 -11.87 3.58
C LEU A 295 -3.53 -13.20 3.05
N GLN A 296 -4.86 -13.37 3.07
CA GLN A 296 -5.58 -14.53 2.54
C GLN A 296 -6.64 -14.06 1.55
N VAL A 297 -6.33 -14.05 0.26
CA VAL A 297 -7.22 -13.48 -0.78
C VAL A 297 -8.57 -14.21 -0.87
N ALA A 298 -8.57 -15.54 -0.78
CA ALA A 298 -9.80 -16.33 -0.80
C ALA A 298 -10.67 -16.03 0.43
N ALA A 299 -10.09 -15.99 1.63
CA ALA A 299 -10.82 -15.64 2.84
C ALA A 299 -11.34 -14.19 2.82
N ALA A 300 -10.59 -13.26 2.23
CA ALA A 300 -11.04 -11.89 2.02
C ALA A 300 -12.24 -11.81 1.08
N TRP A 301 -12.25 -12.63 0.04
CA TRP A 301 -13.40 -12.75 -0.86
C TRP A 301 -14.64 -13.30 -0.14
N GLU A 302 -14.49 -14.37 0.64
CA GLU A 302 -15.60 -14.91 1.44
C GLU A 302 -16.12 -13.88 2.47
N TYR A 303 -15.21 -13.17 3.16
CA TYR A 303 -15.58 -12.07 4.04
C TYR A 303 -16.44 -11.01 3.32
N ILE A 304 -16.07 -10.60 2.10
CA ILE A 304 -16.86 -9.63 1.33
C ILE A 304 -18.23 -10.21 0.99
N ARG A 305 -18.31 -11.47 0.53
CA ARG A 305 -19.57 -12.13 0.17
C ARG A 305 -20.53 -12.24 1.35
N GLU A 306 -20.02 -12.65 2.50
CA GLU A 306 -20.81 -12.82 3.72
C GLU A 306 -21.31 -11.47 4.25
N ASN A 307 -20.50 -10.42 4.15
CA ASN A 307 -20.84 -9.10 4.67
C ASN A 307 -21.55 -8.20 3.64
N ALA A 308 -21.53 -8.53 2.36
CA ALA A 308 -22.20 -7.74 1.32
C ALA A 308 -23.70 -7.59 1.52
N ALA A 309 -24.32 -8.54 2.22
CA ALA A 309 -25.76 -8.54 2.54
C ALA A 309 -26.08 -7.77 3.83
N THR A 310 -25.09 -7.37 4.62
CA THR A 310 -25.36 -6.60 5.84
C THR A 310 -25.77 -5.17 5.47
N ASP A 311 -26.84 -4.68 6.09
CA ASP A 311 -27.40 -3.36 5.81
C ASP A 311 -26.35 -2.26 5.96
N LEU A 312 -25.45 -2.37 6.93
CA LEU A 312 -24.38 -1.40 7.15
C LEU A 312 -23.37 -1.36 6.00
N VAL A 313 -22.87 -2.51 5.55
CA VAL A 313 -21.88 -2.57 4.44
C VAL A 313 -22.53 -2.17 3.13
N ARG A 314 -23.79 -2.52 2.92
CA ARG A 314 -24.56 -2.15 1.73
C ARG A 314 -24.87 -0.64 1.70
N ALA A 315 -25.26 -0.08 2.85
CA ALA A 315 -25.61 1.33 2.96
C ALA A 315 -24.36 2.25 3.02
N LEU A 316 -23.30 1.80 3.69
CA LEU A 316 -22.09 2.58 3.92
C LEU A 316 -20.80 1.76 3.68
N PRO A 317 -20.53 1.35 2.43
CA PRO A 317 -19.35 0.56 2.10
C PRO A 317 -18.04 1.30 2.42
N ASP A 318 -18.08 2.63 2.44
CA ASP A 318 -16.94 3.53 2.69
C ASP A 318 -16.78 3.94 4.15
N LEU A 319 -17.64 3.42 5.05
CA LEU A 319 -17.55 3.76 6.47
C LEU A 319 -16.17 3.39 7.01
N ARG A 320 -15.53 4.36 7.58
CA ARG A 320 -14.27 4.23 8.33
C ARG A 320 -14.39 4.98 9.65
N PHE A 321 -13.50 4.66 10.57
CA PHE A 321 -13.41 5.37 11.84
C PHE A 321 -12.03 6.03 11.93
N SER A 322 -12.01 7.32 12.19
CA SER A 322 -10.80 8.02 12.59
C SER A 322 -10.74 8.13 14.11
N THR A 323 -9.57 7.88 14.67
CA THR A 323 -9.33 7.92 16.10
C THR A 323 -8.35 9.01 16.42
N VAL A 324 -8.68 9.86 17.39
CA VAL A 324 -7.77 10.86 17.97
C VAL A 324 -7.69 10.64 19.46
N VAL A 325 -6.48 10.43 19.94
CA VAL A 325 -6.19 10.25 21.36
C VAL A 325 -5.49 11.48 21.91
N ARG A 326 -5.97 12.00 23.03
CA ARG A 326 -5.37 13.15 23.72
C ARG A 326 -5.08 12.79 25.16
N ALA A 327 -3.87 13.07 25.64
CA ALA A 327 -3.57 12.99 27.06
C ALA A 327 -4.27 14.14 27.80
N SER A 328 -4.72 13.89 29.02
CA SER A 328 -5.33 14.92 29.88
C SER A 328 -4.38 16.08 30.20
N SER A 329 -3.06 15.83 30.12
CA SER A 329 -2.02 16.85 30.26
C SER A 329 -1.94 17.84 29.08
N GLY A 330 -2.64 17.56 27.97
CA GLY A 330 -2.64 18.40 26.76
C GLY A 330 -1.39 18.28 25.87
N HIS A 331 -0.35 17.57 26.31
CA HIS A 331 0.93 17.50 25.58
C HIS A 331 1.03 16.37 24.55
N PHE A 332 0.07 15.47 24.51
CA PHE A 332 0.05 14.37 23.55
C PHE A 332 -1.22 14.38 22.73
N VAL A 333 -1.07 14.30 21.41
CA VAL A 333 -2.15 14.07 20.44
C VAL A 333 -1.65 13.03 19.45
N GLY A 334 -2.37 11.91 19.32
CA GLY A 334 -1.99 10.83 18.42
C GLY A 334 -3.21 10.04 17.93
N ARG A 335 -2.96 8.98 17.18
CA ARG A 335 -3.97 8.01 16.73
C ARG A 335 -4.10 6.82 17.68
N GLY A 336 -3.15 6.65 18.58
CA GLY A 336 -3.14 5.65 19.64
C GLY A 336 -2.34 6.13 20.83
N VAL A 337 -2.20 5.29 21.88
CA VAL A 337 -1.38 5.55 23.05
C VAL A 337 -0.08 4.76 22.93
N TYR A 338 1.04 5.46 22.84
CA TYR A 338 2.36 4.87 22.83
C TYR A 338 3.20 5.46 23.97
N LEU A 339 3.33 4.69 25.05
CA LEU A 339 4.14 5.06 26.22
C LEU A 339 5.52 4.44 26.08
N ARG A 340 6.51 5.26 25.80
CA ARG A 340 7.87 4.81 25.49
C ARG A 340 8.77 4.80 26.72
N ASP A 341 8.67 5.83 27.53
CA ASP A 341 9.58 6.04 28.65
C ASP A 341 9.00 5.49 29.97
N ALA A 342 9.87 5.02 30.85
CA ALA A 342 9.47 4.55 32.17
C ALA A 342 8.69 5.61 32.96
N ALA A 343 9.07 6.89 32.84
CA ALA A 343 8.33 8.00 33.44
C ALA A 343 6.91 8.14 32.91
N ASP A 344 6.66 7.69 31.68
CA ASP A 344 5.33 7.72 31.07
C ASP A 344 4.42 6.61 31.59
N SER A 345 4.96 5.50 32.04
CA SER A 345 4.23 4.32 32.51
C SER A 345 4.22 4.18 34.04
N SER A 346 4.93 5.05 34.78
CA SER A 346 5.07 4.95 36.25
C SER A 346 3.80 5.33 37.03
N ASN A 347 2.88 6.07 36.44
CA ASN A 347 1.67 6.57 37.08
C ASN A 347 0.42 6.29 36.24
N ASN A 348 -0.74 6.23 36.89
CA ASN A 348 -2.03 6.18 36.18
C ASN A 348 -2.20 7.43 35.32
N ARG A 349 -2.53 7.24 34.06
CA ARG A 349 -2.79 8.32 33.10
C ARG A 349 -4.17 8.18 32.50
N THR A 350 -4.78 9.31 32.24
CA THR A 350 -6.08 9.39 31.56
C THR A 350 -5.91 9.93 30.16
N PHE A 351 -6.50 9.26 29.20
CA PHE A 351 -6.54 9.66 27.80
C PHE A 351 -7.98 9.81 27.35
N ALA A 352 -8.26 10.91 26.67
CA ALA A 352 -9.52 11.08 25.95
C ALA A 352 -9.38 10.47 24.55
N VAL A 353 -10.26 9.56 24.21
CA VAL A 353 -10.31 8.91 22.90
C VAL A 353 -11.52 9.42 22.14
N PHE A 354 -11.27 10.11 21.05
CA PHE A 354 -12.31 10.61 20.15
C PHE A 354 -12.40 9.67 18.95
N VAL A 355 -13.59 9.10 18.74
CA VAL A 355 -13.87 8.25 17.59
C VAL A 355 -14.84 8.99 16.69
N LYS A 356 -14.46 9.21 15.45
CA LYS A 356 -15.30 9.88 14.45
C LYS A 356 -15.59 8.90 13.31
N PRO A 357 -16.86 8.59 13.03
CA PRO A 357 -17.23 7.93 11.80
C PRO A 357 -17.05 8.90 10.63
N ASP A 358 -16.43 8.43 9.57
CA ASP A 358 -16.19 9.18 8.35
C ASP A 358 -16.67 8.37 7.16
N VAL A 359 -17.36 9.02 6.23
CA VAL A 359 -17.98 8.39 5.06
C VAL A 359 -17.72 9.27 3.87
N HIS A 360 -17.49 8.67 2.72
CA HIS A 360 -17.31 9.38 1.46
C HIS A 360 -18.50 10.31 1.17
N ASP A 361 -18.21 11.51 0.65
CA ASP A 361 -19.22 12.57 0.43
C ASP A 361 -19.92 12.42 -0.93
N ASP A 362 -20.44 11.24 -1.20
CA ASP A 362 -21.22 10.94 -2.39
C ASP A 362 -22.69 11.35 -2.16
N ALA A 363 -23.26 12.07 -3.12
CA ALA A 363 -24.63 12.57 -3.03
C ALA A 363 -25.67 11.45 -2.88
N ASP A 364 -25.42 10.31 -3.53
CA ASP A 364 -26.32 9.15 -3.50
C ASP A 364 -26.37 8.44 -2.13
N VAL A 365 -25.38 8.70 -1.29
CA VAL A 365 -25.25 8.08 0.06
C VAL A 365 -25.74 9.04 1.16
N ARG A 366 -26.07 10.31 0.87
CA ARG A 366 -26.47 11.31 1.87
C ARG A 366 -27.65 10.86 2.74
N GLN A 367 -28.68 10.28 2.11
CA GLN A 367 -29.88 9.87 2.82
C GLN A 367 -29.61 8.65 3.72
N SER A 368 -28.77 7.73 3.27
CA SER A 368 -28.33 6.58 4.06
C SER A 368 -27.45 6.98 5.25
N LYS A 369 -26.65 8.07 5.11
CA LYS A 369 -25.82 8.62 6.18
C LYS A 369 -26.65 9.14 7.36
N LEU A 370 -27.79 9.76 7.11
CA LEU A 370 -28.67 10.33 8.13
C LEU A 370 -29.38 9.25 8.97
N ALA A 371 -29.54 8.05 8.40
CA ALA A 371 -30.22 6.94 9.05
C ALA A 371 -29.29 6.05 9.92
N VAL A 372 -27.97 6.34 9.91
CA VAL A 372 -27.00 5.49 10.60
C VAL A 372 -26.85 5.90 12.05
N ASP A 373 -27.31 5.00 12.92
CA ASP A 373 -27.08 5.01 14.35
C ASP A 373 -26.10 3.90 14.70
N LEU A 374 -24.90 4.25 15.14
CA LEU A 374 -23.83 3.30 15.45
C LEU A 374 -23.59 3.25 16.95
N LYS A 375 -23.66 2.04 17.51
CA LYS A 375 -23.24 1.77 18.88
C LYS A 375 -21.87 1.13 18.89
N LEU A 376 -20.89 1.81 19.48
CA LEU A 376 -19.57 1.27 19.74
C LEU A 376 -19.48 0.78 21.18
N TYR A 377 -19.17 -0.50 21.34
CA TYR A 377 -18.90 -1.10 22.63
C TYR A 377 -17.41 -1.09 22.90
N LEU A 378 -17.00 -0.46 23.99
CA LEU A 378 -15.60 -0.39 24.42
C LEU A 378 -15.28 -1.64 25.26
N LYS A 379 -14.45 -2.51 24.73
CA LYS A 379 -14.00 -3.73 25.42
C LYS A 379 -12.50 -3.65 25.68
N PRO A 380 -12.07 -3.30 26.90
CA PRO A 380 -10.66 -3.37 27.26
C PRO A 380 -10.12 -4.79 27.08
N THR A 381 -8.96 -4.91 26.45
CA THR A 381 -8.32 -6.20 26.19
C THR A 381 -7.24 -6.54 27.21
N ALA A 382 -6.95 -5.63 28.13
CA ALA A 382 -5.97 -5.81 29.19
C ALA A 382 -6.52 -5.32 30.53
N PRO A 383 -6.21 -5.98 31.66
CA PRO A 383 -6.77 -5.66 32.97
C PRO A 383 -6.35 -4.30 33.54
N TRP A 384 -5.28 -3.72 33.00
CA TRP A 384 -4.79 -2.40 33.38
C TRP A 384 -5.43 -1.24 32.60
N ILE A 385 -6.27 -1.55 31.58
CA ILE A 385 -7.03 -0.56 30.85
C ILE A 385 -8.41 -0.44 31.43
N VAL A 386 -8.79 0.75 31.85
CA VAL A 386 -10.13 1.06 32.35
C VAL A 386 -10.82 2.00 31.37
N ALA A 387 -11.93 1.56 30.78
CA ALA A 387 -12.82 2.42 30.01
C ALA A 387 -13.88 3.00 30.91
N THR A 388 -14.00 4.32 30.97
CA THR A 388 -15.02 5.02 31.80
C THR A 388 -16.42 4.89 31.23
N LEU A 389 -16.52 4.64 29.91
CA LEU A 389 -17.78 4.37 29.20
C LEU A 389 -17.73 2.98 28.59
N GLN A 390 -18.82 2.23 28.68
CA GLN A 390 -18.91 0.90 28.06
C GLN A 390 -19.49 0.93 26.65
N CYS A 391 -20.25 1.96 26.31
CA CYS A 391 -20.88 2.14 25.01
C CYS A 391 -20.88 3.61 24.60
N LEU A 392 -20.58 3.86 23.34
CA LEU A 392 -20.70 5.18 22.69
C LEU A 392 -21.74 5.07 21.58
N GLN A 393 -22.66 6.02 21.53
CA GLN A 393 -23.58 6.18 20.41
C GLN A 393 -23.03 7.21 19.45
N LEU A 394 -22.83 6.84 18.21
CA LEU A 394 -22.22 7.69 17.18
C LEU A 394 -23.24 7.98 16.08
N TYR A 395 -23.36 9.25 15.75
CA TYR A 395 -24.16 9.75 14.64
C TYR A 395 -23.26 10.23 13.52
N VAL A 396 -23.61 9.94 12.27
CA VAL A 396 -22.94 10.50 11.11
C VAL A 396 -23.52 11.89 10.82
N TYR A 397 -22.74 12.94 11.06
CA TYR A 397 -23.16 14.29 10.73
C TYR A 397 -22.90 14.59 9.25
N VAL A 398 -23.94 15.00 8.54
CA VAL A 398 -23.80 15.60 7.21
C VAL A 398 -23.61 17.10 7.42
N ARG A 399 -22.44 17.64 7.07
CA ARG A 399 -22.31 19.11 6.98
C ARG A 399 -23.17 19.60 5.82
N SER A 400 -24.26 20.25 6.10
CA SER A 400 -24.95 21.09 5.11
C SER A 400 -24.13 22.38 4.97
N TYR A 401 -23.51 22.59 3.83
CA TYR A 401 -23.13 23.94 3.43
C TYR A 401 -24.43 24.63 2.96
N ILE A 402 -24.94 25.55 3.77
CA ILE A 402 -25.94 26.53 3.34
C ILE A 402 -25.18 27.62 2.62
#